data_b2193973a98a1e0a727b4ae0f08eb585
#
_entry.id   b2193973a98a1e0a727b4ae0f08eb585
#
_cell.length_a   1.000
_cell.length_b   1.000
_cell.length_c   1.000
_cell.angle_alpha   90.00
_cell.angle_beta   90.00
_cell.angle_gamma   90.00
#
_symmetry.space_group_name_H-M   'P 1'
#
loop_
_entity.id
_entity.type
_entity.pdbx_description
1 polymer ?
#
loop_
_entity_poly.entity_id
_entity_poly.type
_entity_poly.pdbx_seq_one_letter_code
_entity_poly.pdbx_strand_id
1 'polypeptide(L)'
;MLRALDDMVRAGKILYIGISDAPAWIVSQANTLANLRGWTEFAGIQIEYSLIERTPERELLPMAGALDIGVTAWSPLGGGVLTGKYNKNNNEEEEQQQRQKQNTSSSSSMVVTQEGNSRLEVQSGLASRFLNDRNISIAQEVSKIAKKIGRSAAQVALNWIRQQNITSLAWKNKNKIIPIIGARKESQIKDNLACLEFELTSEQMKRLNEVSPIELGFPHDFLNSERLKDIIYGGTYSLINNTDAVK
;
A
#
# COMPACT_ATOMS: atom_id res chain seq x y z
N MET A 1 4.16 7.74 28.25
CA MET A 1 4.87 7.35 27.00
C MET A 1 5.48 8.57 26.29
N LEU A 2 4.71 9.54 25.78
CA LEU A 2 5.25 10.69 25.01
C LEU A 2 6.33 11.47 25.75
N ARG A 3 6.13 11.80 27.04
CA ARG A 3 7.16 12.49 27.85
C ARG A 3 8.48 11.70 27.89
N ALA A 4 8.43 10.40 28.09
CA ALA A 4 9.66 9.58 28.14
C ALA A 4 10.38 9.53 26.78
N LEU A 5 9.62 9.54 25.66
CA LEU A 5 10.19 9.63 24.32
C LEU A 5 10.82 11.01 24.08
N ASP A 6 10.17 12.08 24.50
CA ASP A 6 10.70 13.44 24.46
C ASP A 6 12.01 13.57 25.25
N ASP A 7 12.07 12.99 26.44
CA ASP A 7 13.29 12.95 27.25
C ASP A 7 14.46 12.25 26.52
N MET A 8 14.17 11.19 25.73
CA MET A 8 15.20 10.51 24.92
C MET A 8 15.66 11.35 23.73
N VAL A 9 14.74 12.08 23.08
CA VAL A 9 15.10 13.00 22.01
C VAL A 9 15.95 14.15 22.55
N ARG A 10 15.53 14.78 23.66
CA ARG A 10 16.30 15.85 24.33
C ARG A 10 17.68 15.40 24.81
N ALA A 11 17.79 14.14 25.23
CA ALA A 11 19.07 13.54 25.60
C ALA A 11 19.97 13.19 24.40
N GLY A 12 19.50 13.43 23.15
CA GLY A 12 20.22 13.12 21.93
C GLY A 12 20.39 11.61 21.65
N LYS A 13 19.62 10.75 22.33
CA LYS A 13 19.69 9.29 22.15
C LYS A 13 18.88 8.80 20.95
N ILE A 14 17.84 9.53 20.56
CA ILE A 14 17.03 9.31 19.36
C ILE A 14 16.79 10.66 18.69
N LEU A 15 16.57 10.66 17.38
CA LEU A 15 16.36 11.87 16.60
C LEU A 15 14.87 12.14 16.36
N TYR A 16 14.13 11.09 15.95
CA TYR A 16 12.71 11.17 15.62
C TYR A 16 11.98 10.00 16.27
N ILE A 17 10.71 10.21 16.54
CA ILE A 17 9.81 9.18 17.03
C ILE A 17 8.72 8.90 16.01
N GLY A 18 8.30 7.65 15.93
CA GLY A 18 7.19 7.21 15.09
C GLY A 18 6.28 6.27 15.86
N ILE A 19 5.12 5.98 15.28
CA ILE A 19 4.14 5.06 15.85
C ILE A 19 3.70 4.07 14.76
N SER A 20 3.31 2.86 15.15
CA SER A 20 2.83 1.83 14.23
C SER A 20 1.42 1.38 14.61
N ASP A 21 0.59 1.15 13.58
CA ASP A 21 -0.70 0.48 13.67
C ASP A 21 -1.63 1.00 14.79
N ALA A 22 -1.60 2.30 15.03
CA ALA A 22 -2.46 2.97 16.01
C ALA A 22 -3.65 3.65 15.30
N PRO A 23 -4.83 3.73 15.94
CA PRO A 23 -5.97 4.47 15.41
C PRO A 23 -5.64 5.95 15.15
N ALA A 24 -6.20 6.51 14.08
CA ALA A 24 -5.93 7.88 13.66
C ALA A 24 -6.21 8.91 14.76
N TRP A 25 -7.31 8.73 15.50
CA TRP A 25 -7.68 9.65 16.58
C TRP A 25 -6.67 9.64 17.74
N ILE A 26 -6.05 8.48 18.04
CA ILE A 26 -5.01 8.37 19.07
C ILE A 26 -3.76 9.14 18.64
N VAL A 27 -3.34 8.97 17.38
CA VAL A 27 -2.15 9.67 16.86
C VAL A 27 -2.39 11.18 16.83
N SER A 28 -3.56 11.61 16.35
CA SER A 28 -3.96 13.02 16.34
C SER A 28 -3.96 13.63 17.74
N GLN A 29 -4.57 12.95 18.72
CA GLN A 29 -4.58 13.39 20.10
C GLN A 29 -3.18 13.46 20.69
N ALA A 30 -2.34 12.47 20.41
CA ALA A 30 -0.97 12.39 20.90
C ALA A 30 -0.13 13.57 20.39
N ASN A 31 -0.17 13.87 19.07
CA ASN A 31 0.58 14.97 18.50
C ASN A 31 0.05 16.33 18.97
N THR A 32 -1.29 16.48 19.08
CA THR A 32 -1.87 17.69 19.67
C THR A 32 -1.38 17.93 21.10
N LEU A 33 -1.36 16.88 21.92
CA LEU A 33 -0.87 16.96 23.30
C LEU A 33 0.62 17.27 23.34
N ALA A 34 1.42 16.64 22.49
CA ALA A 34 2.85 16.89 22.39
C ALA A 34 3.13 18.35 22.04
N ASN A 35 2.45 18.89 21.02
CA ASN A 35 2.55 20.27 20.60
C ASN A 35 2.22 21.25 21.75
N LEU A 36 1.06 21.05 22.43
CA LEU A 36 0.64 21.88 23.54
C LEU A 36 1.59 21.83 24.76
N ARG A 37 2.33 20.76 24.93
CA ARG A 37 3.27 20.56 26.03
C ARG A 37 4.71 20.85 25.66
N GLY A 38 5.00 21.23 24.41
CA GLY A 38 6.34 21.43 23.90
C GLY A 38 7.18 20.14 23.92
N TRP A 39 6.52 18.99 23.71
CA TRP A 39 7.15 17.68 23.55
C TRP A 39 7.35 17.33 22.09
N THR A 40 8.20 16.34 21.82
CA THR A 40 8.43 15.80 20.49
C THR A 40 7.18 15.11 19.97
N GLU A 41 6.73 15.49 18.79
CA GLU A 41 5.61 14.87 18.08
C GLU A 41 6.08 13.62 17.31
N PHE A 42 5.15 12.71 16.99
CA PHE A 42 5.43 11.63 16.04
C PHE A 42 5.66 12.24 14.64
N ALA A 43 6.85 12.00 14.10
CA ALA A 43 7.24 12.42 12.77
C ALA A 43 6.85 11.40 11.68
N GLY A 44 6.51 10.17 12.06
CA GLY A 44 6.15 9.09 11.13
C GLY A 44 5.13 8.13 11.70
N ILE A 45 4.33 7.55 10.79
CA ILE A 45 3.45 6.43 11.08
C ILE A 45 3.80 5.25 10.16
N GLN A 46 3.84 4.04 10.71
CA GLN A 46 4.02 2.81 9.96
C GLN A 46 2.71 2.02 9.96
N ILE A 47 2.18 1.71 8.79
CA ILE A 47 0.86 1.09 8.62
C ILE A 47 0.89 0.00 7.55
N GLU A 48 -0.03 -0.97 7.63
CA GLU A 48 -0.27 -1.87 6.51
C GLU A 48 -0.96 -1.11 5.37
N TYR A 49 -0.33 -1.11 4.19
CA TYR A 49 -0.94 -0.47 3.03
C TYR A 49 -0.48 -1.09 1.72
N SER A 50 -1.44 -1.47 0.90
CA SER A 50 -1.22 -2.06 -0.42
C SER A 50 -2.51 -2.05 -1.25
N LEU A 51 -2.46 -2.51 -2.50
CA LEU A 51 -3.66 -2.69 -3.34
C LEU A 51 -4.71 -3.63 -2.72
N ILE A 52 -4.34 -4.54 -1.83
CA ILE A 52 -5.29 -5.44 -1.16
C ILE A 52 -5.73 -4.97 0.22
N GLU A 53 -5.00 -4.00 0.80
CA GLU A 53 -5.34 -3.37 2.09
C GLU A 53 -5.31 -1.85 1.94
N ARG A 54 -6.49 -1.27 1.71
CA ARG A 54 -6.68 0.15 1.47
C ARG A 54 -7.43 0.89 2.58
N THR A 55 -7.82 0.19 3.64
CA THR A 55 -8.55 0.79 4.78
C THR A 55 -7.86 2.01 5.40
N PRO A 56 -6.52 2.14 5.38
CA PRO A 56 -5.86 3.36 5.83
C PRO A 56 -6.27 4.64 5.10
N GLU A 57 -6.81 4.55 3.89
CA GLU A 57 -7.32 5.69 3.12
C GLU A 57 -8.52 6.37 3.77
N ARG A 58 -9.21 5.67 4.70
CA ARG A 58 -10.37 6.20 5.40
C ARG A 58 -10.02 7.31 6.38
N GLU A 59 -9.01 7.08 7.22
CA GLU A 59 -8.65 7.99 8.32
C GLU A 59 -7.15 8.21 8.47
N LEU A 60 -6.35 7.12 8.41
CA LEU A 60 -4.92 7.17 8.74
C LEU A 60 -4.12 8.02 7.76
N LEU A 61 -4.35 7.86 6.46
CA LEU A 61 -3.68 8.65 5.45
C LEU A 61 -4.14 10.11 5.46
N PRO A 62 -5.44 10.44 5.51
CA PRO A 62 -5.91 11.81 5.70
C PRO A 62 -5.35 12.47 6.96
N MET A 63 -5.33 11.77 8.09
CA MET A 63 -4.75 12.26 9.35
C MET A 63 -3.25 12.52 9.21
N ALA A 64 -2.49 11.53 8.67
CA ALA A 64 -1.05 11.68 8.48
C ALA A 64 -0.75 12.93 7.68
N GLY A 65 -1.63 13.25 6.77
CA GLY A 65 -1.51 14.41 6.04
C GLY A 65 -1.85 15.71 6.68
N ALA A 66 -2.94 15.74 7.34
CA ALA A 66 -3.32 16.94 8.08
C ALA A 66 -2.26 17.34 9.13
N LEU A 67 -1.50 16.36 9.63
CA LEU A 67 -0.46 16.54 10.65
C LEU A 67 0.98 16.55 10.10
N ASP A 68 1.16 16.51 8.78
CA ASP A 68 2.47 16.44 8.12
C ASP A 68 3.36 15.28 8.62
N ILE A 69 2.74 14.11 8.86
CA ILE A 69 3.41 12.89 9.33
C ILE A 69 3.84 12.05 8.14
N GLY A 70 5.11 11.61 8.10
CA GLY A 70 5.61 10.68 7.11
C GLY A 70 4.96 9.31 7.23
N VAL A 71 4.71 8.64 6.10
CA VAL A 71 4.05 7.32 6.08
C VAL A 71 5.00 6.27 5.51
N THR A 72 5.20 5.18 6.26
CA THR A 72 5.83 3.97 5.78
C THR A 72 4.81 2.83 5.70
N ALA A 73 4.78 2.13 4.55
CA ALA A 73 3.81 1.06 4.28
C ALA A 73 4.45 -0.31 4.42
N TRP A 74 4.04 -1.09 5.43
CA TRP A 74 4.44 -2.50 5.51
C TRP A 74 3.50 -3.40 4.72
N SER A 75 3.92 -4.62 4.41
CA SER A 75 3.22 -5.56 3.51
C SER A 75 2.82 -4.98 2.13
N PRO A 76 3.65 -4.18 1.46
CA PRO A 76 3.28 -3.52 0.22
C PRO A 76 2.92 -4.50 -0.92
N LEU A 77 3.38 -5.75 -0.83
CA LEU A 77 3.09 -6.83 -1.76
C LEU A 77 2.09 -7.87 -1.23
N GLY A 78 1.41 -7.58 -0.10
CA GLY A 78 0.39 -8.46 0.47
C GLY A 78 0.90 -9.88 0.73
N GLY A 79 2.00 -10.04 1.49
CA GLY A 79 2.61 -11.35 1.73
C GLY A 79 3.16 -12.04 0.46
N GLY A 80 3.24 -11.31 -0.65
CA GLY A 80 3.68 -11.79 -1.95
C GLY A 80 2.55 -12.17 -2.91
N VAL A 81 1.28 -11.96 -2.56
CA VAL A 81 0.13 -12.21 -3.45
C VAL A 81 0.22 -11.32 -4.68
N LEU A 82 0.55 -10.04 -4.49
CA LEU A 82 0.65 -9.07 -5.58
C LEU A 82 1.85 -9.29 -6.51
N THR A 83 2.71 -10.27 -6.25
CA THR A 83 3.75 -10.68 -7.22
C THR A 83 3.20 -11.56 -8.34
N GLY A 84 1.95 -12.01 -8.25
CA GLY A 84 1.29 -12.87 -9.23
C GLY A 84 1.62 -14.36 -9.13
N LYS A 85 2.50 -14.78 -8.22
CA LYS A 85 2.92 -16.17 -8.09
C LYS A 85 1.80 -17.15 -7.68
N TYR A 86 0.68 -16.65 -7.18
CA TYR A 86 -0.50 -17.45 -6.81
C TYR A 86 -1.63 -17.39 -7.85
N ASN A 87 -1.40 -16.77 -9.01
CA ASN A 87 -2.38 -16.74 -10.09
C ASN A 87 -2.51 -18.15 -10.72
N LYS A 88 -3.73 -18.68 -10.80
CA LYS A 88 -4.00 -20.05 -11.27
C LYS A 88 -3.39 -20.36 -12.65
N ASN A 89 -3.35 -19.37 -13.55
CA ASN A 89 -2.83 -19.56 -14.91
C ASN A 89 -1.30 -19.70 -14.97
N ASN A 90 -0.57 -19.15 -13.99
CA ASN A 90 0.89 -19.28 -13.96
C ASN A 90 1.31 -20.70 -13.56
N ASN A 91 0.53 -21.35 -12.68
CA ASN A 91 0.83 -22.71 -12.24
C ASN A 91 0.68 -23.74 -13.38
N GLU A 92 -0.31 -23.57 -14.28
CA GLU A 92 -0.51 -24.45 -15.44
C GLU A 92 0.60 -24.29 -16.50
N GLU A 93 1.06 -23.04 -16.75
CA GLU A 93 2.15 -22.78 -17.69
C GLU A 93 3.52 -23.27 -17.14
N GLU A 94 3.76 -23.12 -15.85
CA GLU A 94 4.99 -23.61 -15.20
C GLU A 94 5.00 -25.15 -15.12
N GLU A 95 3.86 -25.79 -14.82
CA GLU A 95 3.73 -27.25 -14.86
C GLU A 95 3.91 -27.81 -16.28
N GLN A 96 3.39 -27.17 -17.31
CA GLN A 96 3.60 -27.58 -18.71
C GLN A 96 5.05 -27.40 -19.14
N GLN A 97 5.72 -26.34 -18.74
CA GLN A 97 7.15 -26.14 -19.02
C GLN A 97 8.04 -27.14 -18.27
N GLN A 98 7.68 -27.52 -17.05
CA GLN A 98 8.39 -28.54 -16.29
C GLN A 98 8.18 -29.93 -16.90
N ARG A 99 6.97 -30.27 -17.35
CA ARG A 99 6.68 -31.54 -18.07
C ARG A 99 7.43 -31.64 -19.40
N GLN A 100 7.57 -30.54 -20.14
CA GLN A 100 8.35 -30.50 -21.39
C GLN A 100 9.86 -30.65 -21.14
N LYS A 101 10.40 -30.13 -20.04
CA LYS A 101 11.82 -30.27 -19.66
C LYS A 101 12.14 -31.70 -19.14
N GLN A 102 11.18 -32.38 -18.52
CA GLN A 102 11.35 -33.79 -18.07
C GLN A 102 11.32 -34.82 -19.18
N ASN A 103 10.67 -34.51 -20.31
CA ASN A 103 10.63 -35.44 -21.46
C ASN A 103 11.90 -35.42 -22.32
N THR A 104 12.88 -34.56 -22.02
CA THR A 104 14.14 -34.44 -22.79
C THR A 104 15.39 -34.94 -22.06
N SER A 105 15.29 -35.45 -20.83
CA SER A 105 16.45 -36.02 -20.14
C SER A 105 16.08 -37.24 -19.30
N SER A 106 16.21 -38.39 -19.94
CA SER A 106 16.32 -39.67 -19.25
C SER A 106 17.76 -39.82 -18.73
N SER A 107 17.98 -39.63 -17.47
CA SER A 107 18.81 -40.41 -16.55
C SER A 107 19.17 -39.64 -15.27
N SER A 108 18.78 -40.28 -14.15
CA SER A 108 19.44 -40.36 -12.85
C SER A 108 19.96 -39.07 -12.22
N SER A 109 19.24 -38.57 -11.28
CA SER A 109 19.59 -38.39 -9.86
C SER A 109 18.59 -37.44 -9.20
N MET A 110 17.97 -37.89 -8.10
CA MET A 110 17.16 -37.07 -7.20
C MET A 110 18.02 -35.94 -6.66
N VAL A 111 17.91 -34.76 -7.25
CA VAL A 111 18.21 -33.52 -6.56
C VAL A 111 16.87 -32.91 -6.21
N VAL A 112 16.42 -33.12 -4.98
CA VAL A 112 15.37 -32.37 -4.36
C VAL A 112 15.92 -30.93 -4.21
N THR A 113 15.67 -30.09 -5.20
CA THR A 113 15.78 -28.66 -5.02
C THR A 113 14.65 -28.26 -4.10
N GLN A 114 14.95 -28.10 -2.81
CA GLN A 114 14.14 -27.35 -1.87
C GLN A 114 14.09 -25.90 -2.38
N GLU A 115 13.20 -25.61 -3.30
CA GLU A 115 12.73 -24.26 -3.52
C GLU A 115 12.03 -23.82 -2.24
N GLY A 116 12.66 -22.89 -1.53
CA GLY A 116 12.26 -22.52 -0.19
C GLY A 116 10.80 -22.09 -0.14
N ASN A 117 10.05 -22.73 0.75
CA ASN A 117 8.64 -22.49 1.03
C ASN A 117 8.29 -21.00 1.00
N SER A 118 7.22 -20.66 0.33
CA SER A 118 6.75 -19.26 0.27
C SER A 118 6.44 -18.75 1.68
N ARG A 119 6.48 -17.43 1.89
CA ARG A 119 6.23 -16.82 3.22
C ARG A 119 4.85 -17.21 3.77
N LEU A 120 3.86 -17.39 2.91
CA LEU A 120 2.50 -17.78 3.30
C LEU A 120 2.38 -19.27 3.63
N GLU A 121 3.20 -20.14 3.02
CA GLU A 121 3.26 -21.57 3.36
C GLU A 121 3.88 -21.80 4.74
N VAL A 122 4.86 -20.98 5.13
CA VAL A 122 5.50 -21.06 6.45
C VAL A 122 4.59 -20.53 7.57
N GLN A 123 3.66 -19.62 7.26
CA GLN A 123 2.76 -18.97 8.22
C GLN A 123 1.30 -19.25 7.86
N SER A 124 0.82 -20.45 8.16
CA SER A 124 -0.54 -20.90 7.83
C SER A 124 -1.67 -19.96 8.25
N GLY A 125 -1.51 -19.21 9.35
CA GLY A 125 -2.51 -18.22 9.80
C GLY A 125 -2.58 -16.95 8.93
N LEU A 126 -1.53 -16.59 8.19
CA LEU A 126 -1.53 -15.45 7.27
C LEU A 126 -2.04 -15.82 5.88
N ALA A 127 -1.96 -17.09 5.52
CA ALA A 127 -2.39 -17.54 4.19
C ALA A 127 -3.87 -17.22 3.93
N SER A 128 -4.75 -17.54 4.88
CA SER A 128 -6.19 -17.29 4.75
C SER A 128 -6.54 -15.80 4.65
N ARG A 129 -5.77 -14.93 5.29
CA ARG A 129 -5.97 -13.48 5.21
C ARG A 129 -5.65 -12.92 3.83
N PHE A 130 -4.58 -13.38 3.22
CA PHE A 130 -4.09 -12.85 1.95
C PHE A 130 -4.57 -13.62 0.72
N LEU A 131 -4.78 -14.94 0.83
CA LEU A 131 -5.20 -15.81 -0.28
C LEU A 131 -6.72 -15.97 -0.29
N ASN A 132 -7.42 -15.01 -0.87
CA ASN A 132 -8.85 -15.06 -1.13
C ASN A 132 -9.13 -14.61 -2.57
N ASP A 133 -10.35 -14.89 -3.07
CA ASP A 133 -10.72 -14.63 -4.47
C ASP A 133 -10.59 -13.15 -4.86
N ARG A 134 -10.95 -12.23 -3.94
CA ARG A 134 -10.79 -10.79 -4.17
C ARG A 134 -9.32 -10.43 -4.40
N ASN A 135 -8.43 -10.86 -3.52
CA ASN A 135 -7.03 -10.52 -3.59
C ASN A 135 -6.32 -11.17 -4.80
N ILE A 136 -6.74 -12.37 -5.16
CA ILE A 136 -6.27 -13.04 -6.39
C ILE A 136 -6.73 -12.29 -7.63
N SER A 137 -7.98 -11.82 -7.69
CA SER A 137 -8.47 -10.98 -8.80
C SER A 137 -7.66 -9.70 -8.95
N ILE A 138 -7.33 -9.03 -7.83
CA ILE A 138 -6.47 -7.84 -7.83
C ILE A 138 -5.07 -8.20 -8.36
N ALA A 139 -4.46 -9.28 -7.88
CA ALA A 139 -3.14 -9.74 -8.32
C ALA A 139 -3.10 -10.10 -9.81
N GLN A 140 -4.18 -10.69 -10.34
CA GLN A 140 -4.32 -10.97 -11.77
C GLN A 140 -4.34 -9.68 -12.59
N GLU A 141 -5.06 -8.66 -12.14
CA GLU A 141 -5.11 -7.38 -12.84
C GLU A 141 -3.77 -6.65 -12.80
N VAL A 142 -3.07 -6.65 -11.64
CA VAL A 142 -1.70 -6.18 -11.52
C VAL A 142 -0.79 -6.88 -12.53
N SER A 143 -0.89 -8.20 -12.64
CA SER A 143 -0.10 -9.02 -13.58
C SER A 143 -0.40 -8.68 -15.04
N LYS A 144 -1.67 -8.42 -15.40
CA LYS A 144 -2.04 -8.00 -16.76
C LYS A 144 -1.42 -6.66 -17.15
N ILE A 145 -1.49 -5.69 -16.24
CA ILE A 145 -0.86 -4.37 -16.45
C ILE A 145 0.65 -4.54 -16.57
N ALA A 146 1.27 -5.28 -15.66
CA ALA A 146 2.71 -5.55 -15.66
C ALA A 146 3.19 -6.16 -16.97
N LYS A 147 2.50 -7.21 -17.46
CA LYS A 147 2.79 -7.87 -18.74
C LYS A 147 2.69 -6.87 -19.92
N LYS A 148 1.65 -6.00 -19.92
CA LYS A 148 1.46 -5.01 -21.00
C LYS A 148 2.59 -3.98 -21.10
N ILE A 149 3.21 -3.62 -19.97
CA ILE A 149 4.27 -2.60 -19.92
C ILE A 149 5.68 -3.19 -19.79
N GLY A 150 5.83 -4.52 -19.84
CA GLY A 150 7.13 -5.19 -19.74
C GLY A 150 7.80 -5.05 -18.37
N ARG A 151 7.02 -5.01 -17.30
CA ARG A 151 7.49 -4.88 -15.91
C ARG A 151 7.02 -6.06 -15.06
N SER A 152 7.62 -6.26 -13.87
CA SER A 152 7.11 -7.26 -12.92
C SER A 152 5.86 -6.78 -12.19
N ALA A 153 5.03 -7.73 -11.74
CA ALA A 153 3.85 -7.42 -10.94
C ALA A 153 4.23 -6.73 -9.61
N ALA A 154 5.36 -7.13 -9.01
CA ALA A 154 5.90 -6.47 -7.82
C ALA A 154 6.22 -4.99 -8.07
N GLN A 155 6.88 -4.67 -9.20
CA GLN A 155 7.19 -3.29 -9.58
C GLN A 155 5.92 -2.45 -9.76
N VAL A 156 4.89 -2.99 -10.41
CA VAL A 156 3.59 -2.30 -10.59
C VAL A 156 2.92 -2.03 -9.25
N ALA A 157 2.84 -3.02 -8.37
CA ALA A 157 2.22 -2.88 -7.04
C ALA A 157 2.96 -1.86 -6.15
N LEU A 158 4.29 -1.88 -6.15
CA LEU A 158 5.12 -0.92 -5.41
C LEU A 158 4.98 0.50 -5.98
N ASN A 159 4.95 0.62 -7.30
CA ASN A 159 4.81 1.91 -7.96
C ASN A 159 3.43 2.53 -7.74
N TRP A 160 2.38 1.71 -7.68
CA TRP A 160 1.04 2.18 -7.29
C TRP A 160 1.05 2.85 -5.92
N ILE A 161 1.69 2.25 -4.89
CA ILE A 161 1.82 2.87 -3.55
C ILE A 161 2.57 4.20 -3.62
N ARG A 162 3.69 4.24 -4.33
CA ARG A 162 4.52 5.45 -4.46
C ARG A 162 3.80 6.61 -5.15
N GLN A 163 2.88 6.29 -6.05
CA GLN A 163 2.13 7.28 -6.82
C GLN A 163 0.79 7.64 -6.18
N GLN A 164 0.43 7.04 -5.01
CA GLN A 164 -0.76 7.49 -4.30
C GLN A 164 -0.58 8.94 -3.87
N ASN A 165 -1.47 9.77 -4.39
CA ASN A 165 -1.62 11.14 -3.94
C ASN A 165 -2.65 11.14 -2.82
N ILE A 166 -2.22 11.36 -1.61
CA ILE A 166 -3.12 11.58 -0.50
C ILE A 166 -3.64 13.01 -0.66
N THR A 167 -4.68 13.16 -1.47
CA THR A 167 -5.37 14.44 -1.65
C THR A 167 -6.33 14.64 -0.50
N SER A 168 -5.89 15.31 0.55
CA SER A 168 -6.80 16.02 1.45
C SER A 168 -6.83 17.47 1.05
N LEU A 169 -7.99 18.12 1.19
CA LEU A 169 -8.20 19.55 0.94
C LEU A 169 -7.23 20.48 1.70
N ALA A 170 -6.48 19.95 2.67
CA ALA A 170 -5.55 20.67 3.51
C ALA A 170 -4.07 20.57 3.07
N TRP A 171 -3.74 19.78 2.01
CA TRP A 171 -2.35 19.45 1.74
C TRP A 171 -1.72 20.20 0.59
N LYS A 172 -0.84 21.09 0.92
CA LYS A 172 0.11 21.71 -0.03
C LYS A 172 1.32 20.80 -0.30
N ASN A 173 1.61 19.83 0.54
CA ASN A 173 2.76 18.93 0.41
C ASN A 173 2.30 17.52 0.00
N LYS A 174 2.84 17.04 -1.12
CA LYS A 174 2.66 15.67 -1.58
C LYS A 174 3.52 14.74 -0.73
N ASN A 175 3.04 14.35 0.45
CA ASN A 175 3.74 13.36 1.25
C ASN A 175 3.68 12.02 0.53
N LYS A 176 4.86 11.50 0.23
CA LYS A 176 5.00 10.20 -0.45
C LYS A 176 4.91 9.11 0.59
N ILE A 177 4.15 8.06 0.26
CA ILE A 177 4.16 6.83 1.02
C ILE A 177 5.40 6.04 0.64
N ILE A 178 6.18 5.61 1.63
CA ILE A 178 7.42 4.86 1.45
C ILE A 178 7.13 3.37 1.70
N PRO A 179 7.11 2.50 0.67
CA PRO A 179 6.90 1.09 0.87
C PRO A 179 8.12 0.43 1.55
N ILE A 180 7.87 -0.39 2.57
CA ILE A 180 8.87 -1.21 3.23
C ILE A 180 8.97 -2.54 2.49
N ILE A 181 10.05 -2.71 1.75
CA ILE A 181 10.28 -3.91 0.95
C ILE A 181 11.13 -4.93 1.72
N GLY A 182 10.74 -6.21 1.60
CA GLY A 182 11.52 -7.33 2.08
C GLY A 182 11.93 -8.25 0.92
N ALA A 183 13.12 -8.81 0.98
CA ALA A 183 13.59 -9.78 0.00
C ALA A 183 14.47 -10.85 0.67
N ARG A 184 14.49 -12.05 0.08
CA ARG A 184 15.37 -13.15 0.50
C ARG A 184 16.56 -13.34 -0.44
N LYS A 185 16.45 -12.82 -1.67
CA LYS A 185 17.47 -12.93 -2.72
C LYS A 185 17.79 -11.53 -3.25
N GLU A 186 19.03 -11.30 -3.63
CA GLU A 186 19.48 -10.05 -4.26
C GLU A 186 18.66 -9.68 -5.50
N SER A 187 18.31 -10.69 -6.33
CA SER A 187 17.49 -10.49 -7.50
C SER A 187 16.12 -9.87 -7.19
N GLN A 188 15.52 -10.24 -6.05
CA GLN A 188 14.24 -9.67 -5.61
C GLN A 188 14.37 -8.20 -5.20
N ILE A 189 15.49 -7.82 -4.56
CA ILE A 189 15.74 -6.41 -4.23
C ILE A 189 15.92 -5.60 -5.51
N LYS A 190 16.73 -6.10 -6.45
CA LYS A 190 16.94 -5.45 -7.76
C LYS A 190 15.62 -5.27 -8.52
N ASP A 191 14.79 -6.32 -8.57
CA ASP A 191 13.48 -6.25 -9.19
C ASP A 191 12.57 -5.22 -8.50
N ASN A 192 12.48 -5.25 -7.18
CA ASN A 192 11.66 -4.30 -6.43
C ASN A 192 12.12 -2.85 -6.63
N LEU A 193 13.43 -2.59 -6.61
CA LEU A 193 13.98 -1.24 -6.80
C LEU A 193 13.74 -0.69 -8.21
N ALA A 194 13.62 -1.54 -9.21
CA ALA A 194 13.30 -1.12 -10.57
C ALA A 194 11.89 -0.49 -10.72
N CYS A 195 11.06 -0.53 -9.67
CA CYS A 195 9.84 0.27 -9.61
C CYS A 195 10.12 1.79 -9.62
N LEU A 196 11.35 2.21 -9.37
CA LEU A 196 11.78 3.62 -9.41
C LEU A 196 12.05 4.14 -10.84
N GLU A 197 12.18 3.24 -11.81
CA GLU A 197 12.59 3.56 -13.19
C GLU A 197 11.44 4.01 -14.08
N PHE A 198 10.19 3.88 -13.64
CA PHE A 198 9.02 4.23 -14.43
C PHE A 198 7.89 4.76 -13.56
N GLU A 199 6.88 5.33 -14.18
CA GLU A 199 5.62 5.72 -13.56
C GLU A 199 4.45 5.06 -14.26
N LEU A 200 3.42 4.71 -13.49
CA LEU A 200 2.13 4.26 -14.01
C LEU A 200 1.38 5.45 -14.57
N THR A 201 0.73 5.26 -15.71
CA THR A 201 -0.14 6.29 -16.28
C THR A 201 -1.41 6.47 -15.44
N SER A 202 -2.08 7.61 -15.59
CA SER A 202 -3.36 7.89 -14.90
C SER A 202 -4.42 6.82 -15.21
N GLU A 203 -4.44 6.28 -16.43
CA GLU A 203 -5.34 5.18 -16.81
C GLU A 203 -5.01 3.89 -16.06
N GLN A 204 -3.73 3.53 -15.94
CA GLN A 204 -3.29 2.36 -15.18
C GLN A 204 -3.59 2.51 -13.69
N MET A 205 -3.34 3.68 -13.11
CA MET A 205 -3.69 3.99 -11.72
C MET A 205 -5.20 3.87 -11.49
N LYS A 206 -6.01 4.45 -12.37
CA LYS A 206 -7.48 4.35 -12.32
C LYS A 206 -7.92 2.89 -12.33
N ARG A 207 -7.43 2.09 -13.27
CA ARG A 207 -7.76 0.67 -13.41
C ARG A 207 -7.38 -0.16 -12.18
N LEU A 208 -6.22 0.12 -11.57
CA LEU A 208 -5.82 -0.52 -10.31
C LEU A 208 -6.72 -0.12 -9.13
N ASN A 209 -7.17 1.12 -9.09
CA ASN A 209 -8.11 1.59 -8.08
C ASN A 209 -9.50 0.96 -8.24
N GLU A 210 -9.96 0.76 -9.47
CA GLU A 210 -11.26 0.15 -9.78
C GLU A 210 -11.33 -1.34 -9.42
N VAL A 211 -10.25 -2.10 -9.62
CA VAL A 211 -10.20 -3.53 -9.25
C VAL A 211 -10.06 -3.72 -7.74
N SER A 212 -9.61 -2.70 -7.04
CA SER A 212 -9.37 -2.70 -5.59
C SER A 212 -10.20 -1.60 -4.89
N PRO A 213 -11.53 -1.61 -5.02
CA PRO A 213 -12.35 -0.57 -4.43
C PRO A 213 -12.31 -0.60 -2.91
N ILE A 214 -12.47 0.56 -2.30
CA ILE A 214 -12.65 0.73 -0.86
C ILE A 214 -13.98 1.42 -0.61
N GLU A 215 -14.76 0.86 0.31
CA GLU A 215 -15.92 1.52 0.89
C GLU A 215 -15.48 2.35 2.09
N LEU A 216 -15.58 3.66 1.98
CA LEU A 216 -15.18 4.54 3.08
C LEU A 216 -16.18 4.45 4.24
N GLY A 217 -17.45 4.16 3.97
CA GLY A 217 -18.51 4.06 4.96
C GLY A 217 -18.93 5.43 5.51
N PHE A 218 -19.84 5.40 6.52
CA PHE A 218 -20.24 6.62 7.22
C PHE A 218 -19.10 7.10 8.15
N PRO A 219 -18.83 8.42 8.21
CA PRO A 219 -19.53 9.53 7.55
C PRO A 219 -19.03 9.88 6.13
N HIS A 220 -17.96 9.27 5.65
CA HIS A 220 -17.26 9.69 4.42
C HIS A 220 -18.15 9.59 3.18
N ASP A 221 -18.81 8.46 2.95
CA ASP A 221 -19.67 8.27 1.78
C ASP A 221 -20.88 9.21 1.82
N PHE A 222 -21.40 9.49 3.03
CA PHE A 222 -22.49 10.43 3.22
C PHE A 222 -22.05 11.86 2.87
N LEU A 223 -20.90 12.31 3.43
CA LEU A 223 -20.39 13.68 3.21
C LEU A 223 -19.96 13.92 1.75
N ASN A 224 -19.51 12.88 1.06
CA ASN A 224 -19.08 12.95 -0.33
C ASN A 224 -20.25 12.78 -1.33
N SER A 225 -21.46 12.48 -0.86
CA SER A 225 -22.59 12.23 -1.76
C SER A 225 -23.09 13.52 -2.44
N GLU A 226 -23.33 13.45 -3.74
CA GLU A 226 -23.93 14.55 -4.49
C GLU A 226 -25.31 14.95 -3.91
N ARG A 227 -26.07 13.96 -3.42
CA ARG A 227 -27.36 14.19 -2.76
C ARG A 227 -27.24 15.11 -1.55
N LEU A 228 -26.19 14.94 -0.74
CA LEU A 228 -25.98 15.83 0.41
C LEU A 228 -25.62 17.23 -0.03
N LYS A 229 -24.79 17.38 -1.05
CA LYS A 229 -24.44 18.69 -1.63
C LYS A 229 -25.71 19.39 -2.16
N ASP A 230 -26.57 18.68 -2.88
CA ASP A 230 -27.83 19.22 -3.36
C ASP A 230 -28.77 19.67 -2.23
N ILE A 231 -28.85 18.88 -1.15
CA ILE A 231 -29.67 19.24 0.03
C ILE A 231 -29.12 20.48 0.73
N ILE A 232 -27.81 20.51 0.99
CA ILE A 232 -27.17 21.62 1.73
C ILE A 232 -27.24 22.93 0.93
N TYR A 233 -27.02 22.85 -0.36
CA TYR A 233 -26.92 24.01 -1.24
C TYR A 233 -28.19 24.28 -2.06
N GLY A 234 -29.29 23.55 -1.81
CA GLY A 234 -30.56 23.76 -2.51
C GLY A 234 -30.48 23.64 -4.01
N GLY A 235 -29.67 22.69 -4.53
CA GLY A 235 -29.43 22.50 -5.96
C GLY A 235 -28.50 23.53 -6.61
N THR A 236 -27.92 24.45 -5.83
CA THR A 236 -27.03 25.50 -6.37
C THR A 236 -25.54 25.21 -6.23
N TYR A 237 -25.17 24.00 -5.79
CA TYR A 237 -23.77 23.61 -5.56
C TYR A 237 -22.87 23.83 -6.79
N SER A 238 -23.40 23.51 -7.98
CA SER A 238 -22.68 23.70 -9.25
C SER A 238 -22.41 25.19 -9.61
N LEU A 239 -23.13 26.11 -8.96
CA LEU A 239 -22.96 27.55 -9.15
C LEU A 239 -21.93 28.16 -8.17
N ILE A 240 -21.51 27.39 -7.16
CA ILE A 240 -20.48 27.85 -6.23
C ILE A 240 -19.15 27.71 -6.98
N ASN A 241 -18.50 28.85 -7.22
CA ASN A 241 -17.12 28.85 -7.72
C ASN A 241 -16.25 28.12 -6.71
N ASN A 242 -15.79 26.93 -7.06
CA ASN A 242 -14.82 26.18 -6.26
C ASN A 242 -13.52 26.99 -6.21
N THR A 243 -13.36 27.78 -5.17
CA THR A 243 -12.10 28.49 -4.88
C THR A 243 -10.97 27.52 -4.55
N ASP A 244 -11.26 26.23 -4.45
CA ASP A 244 -10.27 25.14 -4.31
C ASP A 244 -9.45 24.90 -5.59
N ALA A 245 -9.77 25.59 -6.69
CA ALA A 245 -8.93 25.66 -7.88
C ALA A 245 -7.83 26.72 -7.77
N VAL A 246 -7.58 27.27 -6.58
CA VAL A 246 -6.43 28.15 -6.37
C VAL A 246 -5.19 27.28 -6.17
N LYS A 247 -4.42 27.26 -7.19
CA LYS A 247 -3.12 26.69 -7.59
C LYS A 247 -2.12 26.41 -6.46
#